data_1d264eb620a549e3bfaf89c248658fda
#
_entry.id   1d264eb620a549e3bfaf89c248658fda
#
_cell.length_a   1.000
_cell.length_b   1.000
_cell.length_c   1.000
_cell.angle_alpha   90.00
_cell.angle_beta   90.00
_cell.angle_gamma   90.00
#
_symmetry.space_group_name_H-M   'P 1'
#
loop_
_entity.id
_entity.type
_entity.pdbx_description
1 polymer ?
#
loop_
_entity_poly.entity_id
_entity_poly.type
_entity_poly.pdbx_seq_one_letter_code
_entity_poly.pdbx_strand_id
1 'polypeptide(L)'
;MIGVGVFNALTENKQWKMIYHEPHAKENFEKNRAGITYWDEKTEKNVHYTSYHQFQKAQLEFYHSDSGGFETLEASNYSEKTFYYSNFSTYFNGALLLLVPLLGFLLFFIDQKTAFNHYLFSLGCSRKILFQSKILYVALPFLLVTLISQFVYALLIHALIPAPYMNATLGQLVTSIISHSSLLFFLFCAGTFIGSMVGNVFFGPLTLFVFLFLRSWLPNAIYSLSDIINLVKGSSHSSLPRTLFVDSVGKNGGNMLVNCILVVVGLLLIFWTYQKFQSLSLENDNAYLLHKESRWPIWGMMTLFTSFVLIFNFFNPWMIFLTNRMSRIDTSISQPILSTVLVTLIVAGICGLILFFGEVTKHLAKTLNKFNHQMR
;
A
#
# COMPACT_ATOMS: atom_id res chain seq x y z
N MET A 1 -5.96 19.96 3.91
CA MET A 1 -6.09 19.01 2.79
C MET A 1 -6.45 19.67 1.47
N ILE A 2 -7.56 20.41 1.33
CA ILE A 2 -7.94 21.06 0.05
C ILE A 2 -6.84 21.97 -0.48
N GLY A 3 -6.26 22.84 0.38
CA GLY A 3 -5.15 23.69 0.00
C GLY A 3 -3.92 22.92 -0.50
N VAL A 4 -3.72 21.69 -0.05
CA VAL A 4 -2.63 20.84 -0.53
C VAL A 4 -2.91 20.29 -1.93
N GLY A 5 -4.15 19.91 -2.25
CA GLY A 5 -4.53 19.53 -3.62
C GLY A 5 -4.31 20.69 -4.61
N VAL A 6 -4.70 21.90 -4.22
CA VAL A 6 -4.45 23.11 -5.01
C VAL A 6 -2.96 23.38 -5.17
N PHE A 7 -2.19 23.34 -4.09
CA PHE A 7 -0.73 23.56 -4.11
C PHE A 7 -0.03 22.55 -5.02
N ASN A 8 -0.42 21.27 -4.94
CA ASN A 8 0.12 20.22 -5.80
C ASN A 8 -0.14 20.53 -7.28
N ALA A 9 -1.40 20.80 -7.64
CA ALA A 9 -1.76 21.13 -9.02
C ALA A 9 -0.96 22.30 -9.57
N LEU A 10 -0.80 23.37 -8.77
CA LEU A 10 -0.02 24.55 -9.16
C LEU A 10 1.48 24.23 -9.29
N THR A 11 2.03 23.42 -8.41
CA THR A 11 3.45 23.03 -8.44
C THR A 11 3.76 22.18 -9.66
N GLU A 12 2.94 21.19 -9.96
CA GLU A 12 3.08 20.33 -11.13
C GLU A 12 2.90 21.11 -12.44
N ASN A 13 1.92 22.02 -12.51
CA ASN A 13 1.77 22.92 -13.64
C ASN A 13 2.99 23.84 -13.82
N LYS A 14 3.58 24.31 -12.72
CA LYS A 14 4.81 25.12 -12.79
C LYS A 14 5.99 24.30 -13.34
N GLN A 15 6.16 23.08 -12.89
CA GLN A 15 7.20 22.17 -13.41
C GLN A 15 6.98 21.87 -14.90
N TRP A 16 5.73 21.57 -15.29
CA TRP A 16 5.35 21.39 -16.69
C TRP A 16 5.70 22.61 -17.54
N LYS A 17 5.35 23.81 -17.09
CA LYS A 17 5.68 25.08 -17.77
C LYS A 17 7.18 25.32 -17.88
N MET A 18 7.98 24.95 -16.88
CA MET A 18 9.45 25.11 -16.96
C MET A 18 10.03 24.26 -18.08
N ILE A 19 9.57 23.02 -18.27
CA ILE A 19 10.02 22.16 -19.37
C ILE A 19 9.47 22.66 -20.71
N TYR A 20 8.23 23.13 -20.76
CA TYR A 20 7.63 23.69 -21.97
C TYR A 20 8.36 24.92 -22.49
N HIS A 21 8.82 25.79 -21.60
CA HIS A 21 9.52 27.06 -21.93
C HIS A 21 11.04 26.93 -21.86
N GLU A 22 11.62 25.74 -21.84
CA GLU A 22 13.07 25.59 -21.80
C GLU A 22 13.72 26.16 -23.06
N PRO A 23 14.54 27.23 -22.95
CA PRO A 23 14.98 28.04 -24.11
C PRO A 23 15.92 27.28 -25.04
N HIS A 24 16.66 26.28 -24.53
CA HIS A 24 17.65 25.51 -25.29
C HIS A 24 17.18 24.08 -25.62
N ALA A 25 15.92 23.72 -25.35
CA ALA A 25 15.43 22.36 -25.53
C ALA A 25 15.58 21.88 -26.99
N LYS A 26 15.29 22.71 -27.97
CA LYS A 26 15.44 22.38 -29.40
C LYS A 26 16.89 22.18 -29.79
N GLU A 27 17.78 23.08 -29.37
CA GLU A 27 19.22 23.00 -29.65
C GLU A 27 19.83 21.74 -29.02
N ASN A 28 19.48 21.46 -27.78
CA ASN A 28 19.90 20.25 -27.06
C ASN A 28 19.40 18.97 -27.74
N PHE A 29 18.18 18.99 -28.26
CA PHE A 29 17.64 17.85 -29.02
C PHE A 29 18.44 17.64 -30.32
N GLU A 30 18.64 18.69 -31.11
CA GLU A 30 19.37 18.58 -32.38
C GLU A 30 20.81 18.11 -32.18
N LYS A 31 21.49 18.60 -31.12
CA LYS A 31 22.84 18.17 -30.77
C LYS A 31 22.93 16.70 -30.34
N ASN A 32 21.93 16.19 -29.64
CA ASN A 32 21.93 14.84 -29.08
C ASN A 32 20.99 13.88 -29.80
N ARG A 33 20.48 14.25 -30.96
CA ARG A 33 19.42 13.50 -31.70
C ARG A 33 19.76 12.02 -31.94
N ALA A 34 21.03 11.71 -32.20
CA ALA A 34 21.50 10.35 -32.42
C ALA A 34 21.42 9.44 -31.16
N GLY A 35 21.41 10.04 -29.95
CA GLY A 35 21.31 9.30 -28.70
C GLY A 35 19.89 9.22 -28.14
N ILE A 36 18.94 10.00 -28.68
CA ILE A 36 17.58 10.09 -28.14
C ILE A 36 16.67 9.12 -28.89
N THR A 37 16.26 8.07 -28.20
CA THR A 37 15.37 7.02 -28.73
C THR A 37 14.13 6.86 -27.85
N TYR A 38 13.08 6.31 -28.40
CA TYR A 38 11.92 5.82 -27.68
C TYR A 38 11.62 4.38 -28.09
N TRP A 39 11.00 3.63 -27.21
CA TRP A 39 10.55 2.28 -27.50
C TRP A 39 9.26 2.35 -28.32
N ASP A 40 9.29 1.80 -29.55
CA ASP A 40 8.10 1.69 -30.40
C ASP A 40 7.46 0.32 -30.22
N GLU A 41 6.29 0.29 -29.59
CA GLU A 41 5.53 -0.94 -29.31
C GLU A 41 5.13 -1.73 -30.58
N LYS A 42 4.99 -1.03 -31.73
CA LYS A 42 4.58 -1.68 -32.98
C LYS A 42 5.73 -2.43 -33.65
N THR A 43 6.91 -1.89 -33.57
CA THR A 43 8.11 -2.47 -34.20
C THR A 43 9.00 -3.22 -33.21
N GLU A 44 8.68 -3.15 -31.90
CA GLU A 44 9.46 -3.74 -30.80
C GLU A 44 10.96 -3.36 -30.87
N LYS A 45 11.23 -2.10 -31.18
CA LYS A 45 12.58 -1.57 -31.34
C LYS A 45 12.70 -0.16 -30.75
N ASN A 46 13.92 0.18 -30.36
CA ASN A 46 14.26 1.56 -30.08
C ASN A 46 14.34 2.35 -31.37
N VAL A 47 13.46 3.35 -31.54
CA VAL A 47 13.37 4.20 -32.72
C VAL A 47 13.78 5.61 -32.35
N HIS A 48 14.49 6.30 -33.24
CA HIS A 48 14.86 7.69 -33.05
C HIS A 48 13.68 8.62 -33.32
N TYR A 49 13.54 9.68 -32.54
CA TYR A 49 12.56 10.71 -32.84
C TYR A 49 12.85 11.37 -34.20
N THR A 50 11.84 11.46 -35.04
CA THR A 50 11.94 12.05 -36.38
C THR A 50 12.00 13.58 -36.33
N SER A 51 11.35 14.20 -35.36
CA SER A 51 11.29 15.66 -35.22
C SER A 51 11.32 16.09 -33.74
N TYR A 52 11.79 17.33 -33.52
CA TYR A 52 11.73 17.96 -32.20
C TYR A 52 10.30 18.02 -31.65
N HIS A 53 9.31 18.26 -32.51
CA HIS A 53 7.90 18.33 -32.06
C HIS A 53 7.39 16.98 -31.52
N GLN A 54 7.78 15.88 -32.13
CA GLN A 54 7.45 14.55 -31.61
C GLN A 54 8.10 14.28 -30.25
N PHE A 55 9.36 14.61 -30.12
CA PHE A 55 10.10 14.51 -28.87
C PHE A 55 9.49 15.38 -27.78
N GLN A 56 9.23 16.67 -28.07
CA GLN A 56 8.61 17.61 -27.15
C GLN A 56 7.24 17.13 -26.70
N LYS A 57 6.42 16.63 -27.63
CA LYS A 57 5.10 16.08 -27.28
C LYS A 57 5.21 14.92 -26.30
N ALA A 58 6.12 13.98 -26.53
CA ALA A 58 6.32 12.84 -25.64
C ALA A 58 6.81 13.26 -24.25
N GLN A 59 7.70 14.25 -24.17
CA GLN A 59 8.19 14.78 -22.90
C GLN A 59 7.14 15.57 -22.12
N LEU A 60 6.24 16.26 -22.82
CA LEU A 60 5.23 17.14 -22.22
C LEU A 60 3.90 16.41 -21.97
N GLU A 61 3.73 15.17 -22.42
CA GLU A 61 2.59 14.35 -22.01
C GLU A 61 2.53 14.26 -20.50
N PHE A 62 1.39 14.65 -19.92
CA PHE A 62 1.27 14.79 -18.48
C PHE A 62 1.25 13.44 -17.77
N TYR A 63 0.56 12.45 -18.34
CA TYR A 63 0.53 11.07 -17.83
C TYR A 63 1.20 10.12 -18.81
N HIS A 64 1.96 9.17 -18.30
CA HIS A 64 2.52 8.10 -19.10
C HIS A 64 2.28 6.73 -18.47
N SER A 65 2.24 5.72 -19.31
CA SER A 65 2.25 4.34 -18.90
C SER A 65 3.66 3.97 -18.43
N ASP A 66 3.76 3.19 -17.37
CA ASP A 66 5.00 2.60 -16.96
C ASP A 66 5.36 1.44 -17.91
N SER A 67 5.72 1.78 -19.13
CA SER A 67 6.37 0.87 -20.06
C SER A 67 7.85 0.74 -19.73
N GLY A 68 8.20 0.88 -18.46
CA GLY A 68 9.57 0.76 -17.96
C GLY A 68 10.16 -0.59 -18.30
N GLY A 69 10.91 -0.65 -19.37
CA GLY A 69 12.04 -1.49 -19.75
C GLY A 69 11.98 -3.01 -19.58
N PHE A 70 10.92 -3.58 -19.01
CA PHE A 70 10.78 -5.02 -18.75
C PHE A 70 9.43 -5.61 -19.22
N GLU A 71 8.57 -4.85 -19.84
CA GLU A 71 7.35 -5.37 -20.42
C GLU A 71 7.59 -5.84 -21.85
N THR A 72 8.12 -7.03 -21.91
CA THR A 72 8.07 -7.88 -23.07
C THR A 72 6.63 -8.13 -23.49
N LEU A 73 6.30 -7.81 -24.77
CA LEU A 73 5.38 -8.54 -25.67
C LEU A 73 3.88 -8.55 -25.39
N GLU A 74 3.34 -8.14 -24.26
CA GLU A 74 1.91 -8.24 -23.97
C GLU A 74 1.15 -6.91 -23.80
N ALA A 75 1.80 -5.79 -23.88
CA ALA A 75 1.12 -4.48 -23.92
C ALA A 75 0.22 -4.34 -25.16
N SER A 76 0.41 -5.17 -26.20
CA SER A 76 -0.39 -5.15 -27.42
C SER A 76 -1.86 -5.60 -27.24
N ASN A 77 -2.18 -6.35 -26.17
CA ASN A 77 -3.55 -6.78 -25.86
C ASN A 77 -4.25 -5.87 -24.83
N TYR A 78 -3.53 -5.00 -24.16
CA TYR A 78 -4.13 -3.94 -23.37
C TYR A 78 -4.45 -2.77 -24.30
N SER A 79 -5.53 -2.92 -25.06
CA SER A 79 -6.08 -1.82 -25.83
C SER A 79 -6.41 -0.68 -24.88
N GLU A 80 -5.87 0.49 -25.18
CA GLU A 80 -6.13 1.76 -24.55
C GLU A 80 -5.14 2.12 -23.43
N LYS A 81 -4.34 3.10 -23.79
CA LYS A 81 -3.45 3.96 -23.01
C LYS A 81 -3.75 3.93 -21.50
N THR A 82 -3.15 3.00 -20.80
CA THR A 82 -3.17 2.97 -19.34
C THR A 82 -2.23 4.05 -18.83
N PHE A 83 -2.79 5.07 -18.19
CA PHE A 83 -2.01 6.14 -17.60
C PHE A 83 -1.69 5.79 -16.16
N TYR A 84 -0.43 5.65 -15.82
CA TYR A 84 -0.02 5.14 -14.52
C TYR A 84 0.34 6.23 -13.53
N TYR A 85 1.06 7.26 -13.95
CA TYR A 85 1.48 8.35 -13.08
C TYR A 85 1.79 9.62 -13.87
N SER A 86 1.79 10.75 -13.19
CA SER A 86 2.21 12.02 -13.76
C SER A 86 3.74 12.09 -13.81
N ASN A 87 4.28 12.54 -14.96
CA ASN A 87 5.69 12.90 -15.10
C ASN A 87 6.15 14.00 -14.13
N PHE A 88 5.19 14.76 -13.63
CA PHE A 88 5.40 15.96 -12.83
C PHE A 88 4.94 15.78 -11.39
N SER A 89 4.62 14.52 -10.99
CA SER A 89 4.02 14.27 -9.69
C SER A 89 4.96 14.63 -8.55
N THR A 90 4.43 15.34 -7.58
CA THR A 90 5.09 15.58 -6.31
C THR A 90 4.90 14.39 -5.37
N TYR A 91 5.81 14.22 -4.40
CA TYR A 91 5.78 13.12 -3.41
C TYR A 91 4.56 13.11 -2.47
N PHE A 92 3.60 14.01 -2.70
CA PHE A 92 2.43 14.18 -1.82
C PHE A 92 1.52 12.94 -1.74
N ASN A 93 1.34 12.23 -2.86
CA ASN A 93 0.52 11.01 -2.85
C ASN A 93 1.13 9.93 -1.97
N GLY A 94 2.45 9.80 -1.94
CA GLY A 94 3.16 8.93 -1.00
C GLY A 94 2.95 9.33 0.47
N ALA A 95 2.91 10.63 0.75
CA ALA A 95 2.64 11.13 2.10
C ALA A 95 1.22 10.78 2.58
N LEU A 96 0.20 10.81 1.71
CA LEU A 96 -1.16 10.39 2.08
C LEU A 96 -1.23 8.91 2.47
N LEU A 97 -0.47 8.05 1.81
CA LEU A 97 -0.40 6.62 2.14
C LEU A 97 0.16 6.35 3.54
N LEU A 98 0.92 7.30 4.11
CA LEU A 98 1.43 7.25 5.48
C LEU A 98 0.52 8.00 6.46
N LEU A 99 0.08 9.21 6.12
CA LEU A 99 -0.68 10.08 7.02
C LEU A 99 -2.08 9.55 7.30
N VAL A 100 -2.76 9.00 6.29
CA VAL A 100 -4.14 8.52 6.46
C VAL A 100 -4.23 7.34 7.44
N PRO A 101 -3.44 6.26 7.30
CA PRO A 101 -3.45 5.18 8.28
C PRO A 101 -2.90 5.61 9.64
N LEU A 102 -1.95 6.53 9.69
CA LEU A 102 -1.44 7.09 10.95
C LEU A 102 -2.55 7.82 11.72
N LEU A 103 -3.35 8.64 11.05
CA LEU A 103 -4.49 9.33 11.67
C LEU A 103 -5.57 8.34 12.13
N GLY A 104 -5.85 7.31 11.32
CA GLY A 104 -6.73 6.21 11.74
C GLY A 104 -6.24 5.54 13.02
N PHE A 105 -4.95 5.24 13.09
CA PHE A 105 -4.30 4.66 14.26
C PHE A 105 -4.41 5.57 15.49
N LEU A 106 -4.03 6.83 15.34
CA LEU A 106 -4.00 7.81 16.44
C LEU A 106 -5.39 8.08 17.01
N LEU A 107 -6.45 7.97 16.21
CA LEU A 107 -7.84 8.23 16.61
C LEU A 107 -8.29 7.45 17.86
N PHE A 108 -7.77 6.24 18.05
CA PHE A 108 -8.08 5.41 19.22
C PHE A 108 -6.88 5.21 20.13
N PHE A 109 -5.69 5.16 19.57
CA PHE A 109 -4.47 4.88 20.32
C PHE A 109 -4.12 5.99 21.33
N ILE A 110 -4.27 7.27 20.95
CA ILE A 110 -3.98 8.40 21.84
C ILE A 110 -4.85 8.34 23.09
N ASP A 111 -6.15 8.13 22.94
CA ASP A 111 -7.07 8.12 24.07
C ASP A 111 -6.81 7.00 25.07
N GLN A 112 -6.26 5.88 24.58
CA GLN A 112 -5.84 4.80 25.47
C GLN A 112 -4.60 5.17 26.26
N LYS A 113 -3.67 5.94 25.64
CA LYS A 113 -2.40 6.28 26.28
C LYS A 113 -2.46 7.51 27.19
N THR A 114 -3.37 8.43 26.91
CA THR A 114 -3.61 9.60 27.74
C THR A 114 -4.56 9.34 28.91
N ALA A 115 -4.98 8.08 29.12
CA ALA A 115 -6.03 7.72 30.08
C ALA A 115 -7.37 8.47 29.84
N PHE A 116 -7.55 9.09 28.68
CA PHE A 116 -8.75 9.83 28.34
C PHE A 116 -10.00 8.95 28.32
N ASN A 117 -9.84 7.69 27.90
CA ASN A 117 -10.92 6.70 27.96
C ASN A 117 -11.37 6.43 29.41
N HIS A 118 -10.43 6.40 30.40
CA HIS A 118 -10.80 6.27 31.82
C HIS A 118 -11.65 7.42 32.29
N TYR A 119 -11.26 8.65 31.93
CA TYR A 119 -12.02 9.86 32.25
C TYR A 119 -13.42 9.83 31.63
N LEU A 120 -13.53 9.54 30.33
CA LEU A 120 -14.83 9.52 29.63
C LEU A 120 -15.76 8.44 30.16
N PHE A 121 -15.23 7.27 30.50
CA PHE A 121 -16.05 6.19 31.08
C PHE A 121 -16.49 6.49 32.52
N SER A 122 -15.70 7.25 33.29
CA SER A 122 -16.11 7.72 34.62
C SER A 122 -17.26 8.73 34.58
N LEU A 123 -17.40 9.47 33.48
CA LEU A 123 -18.54 10.37 33.24
C LEU A 123 -19.83 9.66 32.79
N GLY A 124 -19.83 8.32 32.75
CA GLY A 124 -21.01 7.54 32.32
C GLY A 124 -21.30 7.59 30.82
N CYS A 125 -20.39 8.10 30.00
CA CYS A 125 -20.54 8.10 28.54
C CYS A 125 -20.57 6.67 27.98
N SER A 126 -21.61 6.35 27.19
CA SER A 126 -21.69 5.03 26.58
C SER A 126 -20.59 4.85 25.51
N ARG A 127 -19.93 3.71 25.53
CA ARG A 127 -18.86 3.36 24.56
C ARG A 127 -19.34 3.43 23.11
N LYS A 128 -20.63 3.10 22.88
CA LYS A 128 -21.26 3.19 21.58
C LYS A 128 -21.30 4.64 21.07
N ILE A 129 -21.77 5.57 21.88
CA ILE A 129 -21.84 6.99 21.53
C ILE A 129 -20.44 7.54 21.30
N LEU A 130 -19.48 7.19 22.13
CA LEU A 130 -18.10 7.63 22.00
C LEU A 130 -17.47 7.16 20.67
N PHE A 131 -17.63 5.89 20.32
CA PHE A 131 -17.16 5.36 19.06
C PHE A 131 -17.81 6.06 17.87
N GLN A 132 -19.12 6.17 17.88
CA GLN A 132 -19.89 6.83 16.81
C GLN A 132 -19.49 8.29 16.65
N SER A 133 -19.30 9.02 17.74
CA SER A 133 -18.84 10.41 17.72
C SER A 133 -17.47 10.55 17.06
N LYS A 134 -16.51 9.69 17.37
CA LYS A 134 -15.20 9.71 16.74
C LYS A 134 -15.27 9.44 15.23
N ILE A 135 -16.05 8.43 14.84
CA ILE A 135 -16.23 8.13 13.41
C ILE A 135 -16.94 9.28 12.70
N LEU A 136 -18.03 9.79 13.26
CA LEU A 136 -18.87 10.80 12.60
C LEU A 136 -18.20 12.18 12.56
N TYR A 137 -17.57 12.62 13.66
CA TYR A 137 -17.06 13.99 13.77
C TYR A 137 -15.57 14.13 13.44
N VAL A 138 -14.81 13.03 13.40
CA VAL A 138 -13.38 13.07 13.09
C VAL A 138 -13.06 12.29 11.82
N ALA A 139 -13.39 10.99 11.77
CA ALA A 139 -13.03 10.13 10.66
C ALA A 139 -13.72 10.53 9.36
N LEU A 140 -15.05 10.67 9.39
CA LEU A 140 -15.84 10.95 8.19
C LEU A 140 -15.48 12.32 7.57
N PRO A 141 -15.40 13.44 8.31
CA PRO A 141 -14.98 14.71 7.73
C PRO A 141 -13.57 14.66 7.16
N PHE A 142 -12.65 13.99 7.83
CA PHE A 142 -11.28 13.84 7.35
C PHE A 142 -11.24 13.09 6.01
N LEU A 143 -11.90 11.95 5.88
CA LEU A 143 -11.96 11.17 4.64
C LEU A 143 -12.66 11.94 3.51
N LEU A 144 -13.75 12.64 3.82
CA LEU A 144 -14.47 13.50 2.85
C LEU A 144 -13.58 14.65 2.34
N VAL A 145 -12.87 15.34 3.24
CA VAL A 145 -11.97 16.43 2.85
C VAL A 145 -10.80 15.90 2.03
N THR A 146 -10.30 14.70 2.34
CA THR A 146 -9.25 14.05 1.54
C THR A 146 -9.76 13.71 0.14
N LEU A 147 -10.95 13.17 0.01
CA LEU A 147 -11.61 12.87 -1.26
C LEU A 147 -11.83 14.16 -2.08
N ILE A 148 -12.40 15.19 -1.48
CA ILE A 148 -12.62 16.50 -2.13
C ILE A 148 -11.30 17.10 -2.60
N SER A 149 -10.24 17.01 -1.81
CA SER A 149 -8.90 17.49 -2.18
C SER A 149 -8.38 16.84 -3.46
N GLN A 150 -8.61 15.53 -3.64
CA GLN A 150 -8.21 14.82 -4.85
C GLN A 150 -9.06 15.23 -6.07
N PHE A 151 -10.36 15.44 -5.89
CA PHE A 151 -11.22 15.96 -6.96
C PHE A 151 -10.79 17.38 -7.39
N VAL A 152 -10.52 18.26 -6.43
CA VAL A 152 -10.03 19.62 -6.71
C VAL A 152 -8.71 19.57 -7.47
N TYR A 153 -7.78 18.70 -7.05
CA TYR A 153 -6.52 18.49 -7.76
C TYR A 153 -6.77 18.08 -9.22
N ALA A 154 -7.59 17.04 -9.45
CA ALA A 154 -7.85 16.54 -10.80
C ALA A 154 -8.51 17.57 -11.73
N LEU A 155 -9.48 18.32 -11.21
CA LEU A 155 -10.12 19.39 -11.96
C LEU A 155 -9.13 20.51 -12.34
N LEU A 156 -8.29 20.92 -11.40
CA LEU A 156 -7.29 21.94 -11.64
C LEU A 156 -6.24 21.50 -12.65
N ILE A 157 -5.68 20.30 -12.53
CA ILE A 157 -4.71 19.76 -13.48
C ILE A 157 -5.32 19.66 -14.88
N HIS A 158 -6.54 19.12 -14.98
CA HIS A 158 -7.22 19.03 -16.28
C HIS A 158 -7.50 20.40 -16.93
N ALA A 159 -7.70 21.43 -16.12
CA ALA A 159 -7.90 22.80 -16.61
C ALA A 159 -6.59 23.55 -16.92
N LEU A 160 -5.52 23.25 -16.20
CA LEU A 160 -4.24 23.98 -16.31
C LEU A 160 -3.32 23.45 -17.42
N ILE A 161 -3.41 22.15 -17.73
CA ILE A 161 -2.58 21.52 -18.76
C ILE A 161 -3.31 21.60 -20.12
N PRO A 162 -2.67 22.10 -21.19
CA PRO A 162 -3.30 22.19 -22.50
C PRO A 162 -3.70 20.83 -23.06
N ALA A 163 -4.84 20.77 -23.73
CA ALA A 163 -5.44 19.54 -24.26
C ALA A 163 -4.50 18.65 -25.11
N PRO A 164 -3.55 19.16 -25.92
CA PRO A 164 -2.62 18.31 -26.69
C PRO A 164 -1.66 17.47 -25.80
N TYR A 165 -1.44 17.90 -24.56
CA TYR A 165 -0.53 17.27 -23.61
C TYR A 165 -1.25 16.57 -22.46
N MET A 166 -2.54 16.90 -22.28
CA MET A 166 -3.40 16.24 -21.30
C MET A 166 -3.98 14.95 -21.91
N ASN A 167 -3.21 13.90 -21.80
CA ASN A 167 -3.55 12.61 -22.42
C ASN A 167 -4.49 11.73 -21.59
N ALA A 168 -4.97 12.21 -20.41
CA ALA A 168 -6.00 11.56 -19.62
C ALA A 168 -7.33 12.32 -19.69
N THR A 169 -8.43 11.61 -19.87
CA THR A 169 -9.77 12.18 -19.79
C THR A 169 -10.19 12.42 -18.34
N LEU A 170 -11.11 13.37 -18.14
CA LEU A 170 -11.65 13.62 -16.78
C LEU A 170 -12.27 12.36 -16.16
N GLY A 171 -12.93 11.51 -16.98
CA GLY A 171 -13.48 10.24 -16.53
C GLY A 171 -12.41 9.28 -15.98
N GLN A 172 -11.26 9.17 -16.64
CA GLN A 172 -10.12 8.37 -16.20
C GLN A 172 -9.55 8.90 -14.88
N LEU A 173 -9.45 10.22 -14.73
CA LEU A 173 -9.01 10.85 -13.46
C LEU A 173 -9.98 10.56 -12.33
N VAL A 174 -11.29 10.65 -12.56
CA VAL A 174 -12.31 10.32 -11.56
C VAL A 174 -12.22 8.85 -11.14
N THR A 175 -12.08 7.94 -12.09
CA THR A 175 -11.92 6.50 -11.80
C THR A 175 -10.67 6.23 -10.96
N SER A 176 -9.57 6.90 -11.29
CA SER A 176 -8.32 6.84 -10.52
C SER A 176 -8.50 7.36 -9.08
N ILE A 177 -9.22 8.47 -8.92
CA ILE A 177 -9.53 9.02 -7.59
C ILE A 177 -10.36 8.03 -6.75
N ILE A 178 -11.36 7.39 -7.35
CA ILE A 178 -12.17 6.38 -6.66
C ILE A 178 -11.30 5.22 -6.20
N SER A 179 -10.41 4.72 -7.07
CA SER A 179 -9.49 3.64 -6.73
C SER A 179 -8.54 4.02 -5.60
N HIS A 180 -7.91 5.19 -5.71
CA HIS A 180 -7.00 5.68 -4.67
C HIS A 180 -7.72 5.92 -3.34
N SER A 181 -8.94 6.47 -3.40
CA SER A 181 -9.76 6.71 -2.19
C SER A 181 -10.20 5.41 -1.53
N SER A 182 -10.52 4.36 -2.29
CA SER A 182 -10.86 3.05 -1.71
C SER A 182 -9.67 2.44 -0.98
N LEU A 183 -8.45 2.61 -1.51
CA LEU A 183 -7.22 2.21 -0.84
C LEU A 183 -6.98 3.03 0.43
N LEU A 184 -7.09 4.37 0.37
CA LEU A 184 -6.92 5.23 1.55
C LEU A 184 -7.95 4.91 2.63
N PHE A 185 -9.20 4.64 2.25
CA PHE A 185 -10.25 4.19 3.17
C PHE A 185 -9.86 2.89 3.87
N PHE A 186 -9.42 1.88 3.12
CA PHE A 186 -8.94 0.61 3.68
C PHE A 186 -7.78 0.84 4.67
N LEU A 187 -6.78 1.64 4.27
CA LEU A 187 -5.62 1.95 5.11
C LEU A 187 -6.01 2.69 6.39
N PHE A 188 -6.95 3.64 6.30
CA PHE A 188 -7.51 4.32 7.46
C PHE A 188 -8.17 3.31 8.42
N CYS A 189 -9.01 2.41 7.89
CA CYS A 189 -9.69 1.38 8.68
C CYS A 189 -8.70 0.41 9.32
N ALA A 190 -7.65 0.01 8.61
CA ALA A 190 -6.59 -0.84 9.14
C ALA A 190 -5.80 -0.13 10.26
N GLY A 191 -5.46 1.14 10.06
CA GLY A 191 -4.85 1.98 11.11
C GLY A 191 -5.74 2.07 12.35
N THR A 192 -7.03 2.35 12.16
CA THR A 192 -8.03 2.43 13.23
C THR A 192 -8.14 1.10 14.00
N PHE A 193 -8.15 -0.02 13.28
CA PHE A 193 -8.18 -1.35 13.87
C PHE A 193 -6.92 -1.62 14.71
N ILE A 194 -5.74 -1.39 14.17
CA ILE A 194 -4.47 -1.56 14.89
C ILE A 194 -4.45 -0.66 16.13
N GLY A 195 -4.81 0.63 15.99
CA GLY A 195 -4.83 1.60 17.09
C GLY A 195 -5.81 1.26 18.21
N SER A 196 -6.91 0.57 17.90
CA SER A 196 -7.90 0.12 18.90
C SER A 196 -7.51 -1.18 19.59
N MET A 197 -6.67 -2.01 18.97
CA MET A 197 -6.32 -3.33 19.47
C MET A 197 -5.05 -3.33 20.30
N VAL A 198 -4.07 -2.49 19.95
CA VAL A 198 -2.75 -2.52 20.54
C VAL A 198 -2.67 -1.55 21.73
N GLY A 199 -2.34 -2.11 22.89
CA GLY A 199 -2.25 -1.35 24.15
C GLY A 199 -0.83 -0.88 24.51
N ASN A 200 0.21 -1.30 23.82
CA ASN A 200 1.60 -0.98 24.16
C ASN A 200 2.12 0.22 23.38
N VAL A 201 2.78 1.18 24.07
CA VAL A 201 3.29 2.44 23.47
C VAL A 201 4.35 2.20 22.41
N PHE A 202 5.22 1.20 22.58
CA PHE A 202 6.27 0.90 21.62
C PHE A 202 5.79 0.01 20.48
N PHE A 203 5.08 -1.06 20.83
CA PHE A 203 4.63 -2.03 19.83
C PHE A 203 3.46 -1.53 18.96
N GLY A 204 2.67 -0.57 19.43
CA GLY A 204 1.59 0.01 18.64
C GLY A 204 2.08 0.68 17.35
N PRO A 205 2.87 1.74 17.43
CA PRO A 205 3.46 2.39 16.27
C PRO A 205 4.32 1.44 15.42
N LEU A 206 5.08 0.54 16.07
CA LEU A 206 5.88 -0.46 15.36
C LEU A 206 5.01 -1.41 14.52
N THR A 207 3.88 -1.86 15.06
CA THR A 207 2.94 -2.72 14.32
C THR A 207 2.37 -2.01 13.12
N LEU A 208 1.98 -0.73 13.26
CA LEU A 208 1.52 0.07 12.14
C LEU A 208 2.61 0.21 11.08
N PHE A 209 3.84 0.54 11.49
CA PHE A 209 4.98 0.68 10.58
C PHE A 209 5.26 -0.62 9.81
N VAL A 210 5.34 -1.76 10.51
CA VAL A 210 5.55 -3.07 9.89
C VAL A 210 4.41 -3.41 8.93
N PHE A 211 3.16 -3.14 9.30
CA PHE A 211 2.01 -3.33 8.42
C PHE A 211 2.14 -2.51 7.13
N LEU A 212 2.44 -1.21 7.24
CA LEU A 212 2.59 -0.33 6.07
C LEU A 212 3.79 -0.73 5.19
N PHE A 213 4.90 -1.13 5.80
CA PHE A 213 6.06 -1.64 5.10
C PHE A 213 5.71 -2.93 4.31
N LEU A 214 5.16 -3.94 4.98
CA LEU A 214 4.78 -5.19 4.32
C LEU A 214 3.69 -4.98 3.25
N ARG A 215 2.74 -4.08 3.52
CA ARG A 215 1.70 -3.72 2.54
C ARG A 215 2.30 -3.13 1.26
N SER A 216 3.36 -2.35 1.33
CA SER A 216 4.01 -1.78 0.14
C SER A 216 4.58 -2.86 -0.78
N TRP A 217 4.95 -4.03 -0.24
CA TRP A 217 5.48 -5.18 -0.97
C TRP A 217 4.41 -6.20 -1.38
N LEU A 218 3.19 -6.06 -0.88
CA LEU A 218 2.09 -6.98 -1.18
C LEU A 218 1.78 -7.11 -2.68
N PRO A 219 1.76 -6.03 -3.50
CA PRO A 219 1.55 -6.16 -4.93
C PRO A 219 2.58 -7.07 -5.60
N ASN A 220 3.86 -6.87 -5.29
CA ASN A 220 4.94 -7.68 -5.85
C ASN A 220 4.83 -9.15 -5.44
N ALA A 221 4.43 -9.44 -4.19
CA ALA A 221 4.20 -10.81 -3.73
C ALA A 221 3.06 -11.49 -4.52
N ILE A 222 1.98 -10.76 -4.82
CA ILE A 222 0.86 -11.26 -5.61
C ILE A 222 1.27 -11.51 -7.06
N TYR A 223 2.04 -10.60 -7.67
CA TYR A 223 2.57 -10.81 -9.02
C TYR A 223 3.48 -12.03 -9.08
N SER A 224 4.41 -12.16 -8.14
CA SER A 224 5.29 -13.32 -8.06
C SER A 224 4.52 -14.63 -7.94
N LEU A 225 3.46 -14.67 -7.12
CA LEU A 225 2.58 -15.84 -7.04
C LEU A 225 1.88 -16.11 -8.38
N SER A 226 1.39 -15.07 -9.07
CA SER A 226 0.77 -15.21 -10.39
C SER A 226 1.75 -15.78 -11.42
N ASP A 227 2.97 -15.25 -11.44
CA ASP A 227 4.02 -15.73 -12.35
C ASP A 227 4.36 -17.19 -12.09
N ILE A 228 4.46 -17.61 -10.83
CA ILE A 228 4.66 -19.02 -10.45
C ILE A 228 3.50 -19.89 -10.99
N ILE A 229 2.25 -19.46 -10.82
CA ILE A 229 1.07 -20.20 -11.30
C ILE A 229 1.11 -20.33 -12.83
N ASN A 230 1.48 -19.27 -13.54
CA ASN A 230 1.57 -19.27 -15.01
C ASN A 230 2.70 -20.16 -15.51
N LEU A 231 3.88 -20.10 -14.88
CA LEU A 231 4.99 -20.99 -15.21
C LEU A 231 4.63 -22.46 -15.00
N VAL A 232 3.91 -22.80 -13.93
CA VAL A 232 3.41 -24.16 -13.68
C VAL A 232 2.41 -24.60 -14.77
N LYS A 233 1.59 -23.68 -15.29
CA LYS A 233 0.64 -23.94 -16.39
C LYS A 233 1.31 -24.00 -17.76
N GLY A 234 2.60 -23.70 -17.86
CA GLY A 234 3.34 -23.66 -19.14
C GLY A 234 3.02 -22.44 -20.00
N SER A 235 2.41 -21.39 -19.42
CA SER A 235 2.19 -20.12 -20.12
C SER A 235 3.34 -19.16 -19.78
N SER A 236 3.89 -18.52 -20.80
CA SER A 236 4.97 -17.53 -20.65
C SER A 236 4.49 -16.16 -20.16
N HIS A 237 3.19 -15.99 -19.93
CA HIS A 237 2.58 -14.68 -19.77
C HIS A 237 1.87 -14.55 -18.42
N SER A 238 2.12 -13.43 -17.73
CA SER A 238 1.41 -13.08 -16.50
C SER A 238 -0.06 -12.76 -16.82
N SER A 239 -0.98 -13.48 -16.18
CA SER A 239 -2.43 -13.29 -16.38
C SER A 239 -3.01 -12.16 -15.54
N LEU A 240 -2.24 -11.61 -14.58
CA LEU A 240 -2.72 -10.54 -13.71
C LEU A 240 -2.22 -9.18 -14.21
N PRO A 241 -3.13 -8.22 -14.41
CA PRO A 241 -2.73 -6.88 -14.77
C PRO A 241 -1.93 -6.23 -13.62
N ARG A 242 -0.80 -5.60 -13.94
CA ARG A 242 0.00 -4.84 -12.95
C ARG A 242 -0.77 -3.68 -12.31
N THR A 243 -1.91 -3.31 -12.87
CA THR A 243 -2.83 -2.28 -12.36
C THR A 243 -3.75 -2.76 -11.24
N LEU A 244 -3.52 -3.95 -10.68
CA LEU A 244 -4.39 -4.49 -9.63
C LEU A 244 -4.44 -3.59 -8.39
N PHE A 245 -3.31 -2.96 -8.05
CA PHE A 245 -3.18 -2.09 -6.87
C PHE A 245 -2.79 -0.68 -7.30
N VAL A 246 -3.77 0.21 -7.28
CA VAL A 246 -3.56 1.61 -7.66
C VAL A 246 -3.08 2.41 -6.46
N ASP A 247 -1.81 2.80 -6.49
CA ASP A 247 -1.18 3.61 -5.45
C ASP A 247 -0.99 5.07 -5.86
N SER A 248 -1.29 5.43 -7.11
CA SER A 248 -1.02 6.77 -7.63
C SER A 248 -2.21 7.35 -8.38
N VAL A 249 -2.37 8.65 -8.28
CA VAL A 249 -3.29 9.42 -9.11
C VAL A 249 -2.84 9.32 -10.57
N GLY A 250 -3.78 9.29 -11.50
CA GLY A 250 -3.48 9.19 -12.94
C GLY A 250 -3.47 7.77 -13.49
N LYS A 251 -3.44 6.74 -12.68
CA LYS A 251 -3.72 5.39 -13.16
C LYS A 251 -5.16 5.31 -13.67
N ASN A 252 -5.34 4.68 -14.82
CA ASN A 252 -6.66 4.42 -15.35
C ASN A 252 -7.36 3.39 -14.44
N GLY A 253 -8.07 3.88 -13.45
CA GLY A 253 -8.86 3.19 -12.44
C GLY A 253 -8.46 1.76 -12.17
N GLY A 254 -8.03 1.44 -10.98
CA GLY A 254 -7.75 0.05 -10.61
C GLY A 254 -8.94 -0.87 -10.90
N ASN A 255 -8.72 -2.14 -10.85
CA ASN A 255 -9.77 -3.13 -11.03
C ASN A 255 -10.92 -2.85 -10.04
N MET A 256 -12.13 -2.63 -10.56
CA MET A 256 -13.31 -2.30 -9.74
C MET A 256 -13.59 -3.37 -8.67
N LEU A 257 -13.31 -4.63 -8.98
CA LEU A 257 -13.44 -5.73 -8.02
C LEU A 257 -12.48 -5.54 -6.84
N VAL A 258 -11.24 -5.16 -7.09
CA VAL A 258 -10.26 -4.88 -6.02
C VAL A 258 -10.71 -3.71 -5.17
N ASN A 259 -11.23 -2.64 -5.78
CA ASN A 259 -11.76 -1.49 -5.05
C ASN A 259 -12.94 -1.90 -4.14
N CYS A 260 -13.85 -2.71 -4.64
CA CYS A 260 -14.95 -3.26 -3.83
C CYS A 260 -14.43 -4.12 -2.68
N ILE A 261 -13.45 -4.99 -2.92
CA ILE A 261 -12.83 -5.82 -1.86
C ILE A 261 -12.20 -4.92 -0.80
N LEU A 262 -11.44 -3.89 -1.18
CA LEU A 262 -10.81 -2.97 -0.23
C LEU A 262 -11.85 -2.26 0.65
N VAL A 263 -12.94 -1.78 0.04
CA VAL A 263 -14.05 -1.13 0.79
C VAL A 263 -14.72 -2.11 1.74
N VAL A 264 -15.05 -3.32 1.28
CA VAL A 264 -15.70 -4.35 2.11
C VAL A 264 -14.81 -4.76 3.27
N VAL A 265 -13.53 -5.02 3.02
CA VAL A 265 -12.57 -5.37 4.09
C VAL A 265 -12.41 -4.20 5.07
N GLY A 266 -12.34 -2.97 4.57
CA GLY A 266 -12.32 -1.76 5.42
C GLY A 266 -13.54 -1.68 6.34
N LEU A 267 -14.74 -1.89 5.81
CA LEU A 267 -15.98 -1.91 6.60
C LEU A 267 -16.00 -3.03 7.64
N LEU A 268 -15.50 -4.23 7.29
CA LEU A 268 -15.37 -5.34 8.24
C LEU A 268 -14.40 -4.99 9.37
N LEU A 269 -13.27 -4.34 9.07
CA LEU A 269 -12.31 -3.89 10.08
C LEU A 269 -12.94 -2.85 11.03
N ILE A 270 -13.69 -1.86 10.52
CA ILE A 270 -14.40 -0.87 11.35
C ILE A 270 -15.46 -1.56 12.23
N PHE A 271 -16.22 -2.50 11.66
CA PHE A 271 -17.21 -3.27 12.40
C PHE A 271 -16.55 -4.10 13.53
N TRP A 272 -15.45 -4.74 13.25
CA TRP A 272 -14.69 -5.48 14.26
C TRP A 272 -14.11 -4.55 15.34
N THR A 273 -13.57 -3.41 14.92
CA THR A 273 -13.12 -2.34 15.85
C THR A 273 -14.27 -1.90 16.77
N TYR A 274 -15.46 -1.67 16.21
CA TYR A 274 -16.63 -1.28 16.98
C TYR A 274 -17.00 -2.33 18.06
N GLN A 275 -17.06 -3.61 17.69
CA GLN A 275 -17.36 -4.70 18.63
C GLN A 275 -16.32 -4.77 19.76
N LYS A 276 -15.05 -4.66 19.42
CA LYS A 276 -13.97 -4.73 20.40
C LYS A 276 -13.90 -3.50 21.29
N PHE A 277 -14.18 -2.32 20.74
CA PHE A 277 -14.24 -1.11 21.55
C PHE A 277 -15.37 -1.15 22.60
N GLN A 278 -16.48 -1.83 22.33
CA GLN A 278 -17.54 -2.04 23.33
C GLN A 278 -17.14 -2.97 24.47
N SER A 279 -16.29 -3.95 24.21
CA SER A 279 -15.78 -4.90 25.22
C SER A 279 -14.43 -4.50 25.81
N LEU A 280 -13.98 -3.26 25.59
CA LEU A 280 -12.68 -2.78 26.06
C LEU A 280 -12.57 -2.89 27.59
N SER A 281 -11.57 -3.63 28.11
CA SER A 281 -11.24 -3.67 29.54
C SER A 281 -10.08 -2.72 29.80
N LEU A 282 -10.24 -1.84 30.80
CA LEU A 282 -9.21 -0.88 31.20
C LEU A 282 -8.08 -1.51 32.02
N GLU A 283 -8.21 -2.77 32.43
CA GLU A 283 -7.24 -3.49 33.27
C GLU A 283 -5.96 -3.90 32.53
N ASN A 284 -5.97 -3.93 31.19
CA ASN A 284 -4.89 -4.44 30.36
C ASN A 284 -4.14 -3.37 29.55
N ASP A 285 -4.11 -2.13 29.99
CA ASP A 285 -3.60 -0.96 29.24
C ASP A 285 -2.15 -1.07 28.74
N ASN A 286 -1.33 -1.92 29.36
CA ASN A 286 0.08 -2.11 28.99
C ASN A 286 0.34 -3.43 28.24
N ALA A 287 -0.69 -4.25 28.04
CA ALA A 287 -0.54 -5.46 27.25
C ALA A 287 -0.34 -5.12 25.76
N TYR A 288 0.37 -5.98 25.03
CA TYR A 288 0.48 -5.80 23.57
C TYR A 288 -0.91 -5.72 22.94
N LEU A 289 -1.78 -6.68 23.22
CA LEU A 289 -3.19 -6.65 22.82
C LEU A 289 -4.08 -6.42 24.04
N LEU A 290 -4.99 -5.47 23.91
CA LEU A 290 -6.00 -5.15 24.93
C LEU A 290 -7.00 -6.31 25.14
N HIS A 291 -7.27 -7.06 24.08
CA HIS A 291 -8.22 -8.17 24.07
C HIS A 291 -7.51 -9.53 24.02
N LYS A 292 -7.43 -10.22 25.15
CA LYS A 292 -6.79 -11.55 25.25
C LYS A 292 -7.41 -12.58 24.32
N GLU A 293 -8.72 -12.52 24.13
CA GLU A 293 -9.48 -13.41 23.25
C GLU A 293 -9.10 -13.31 21.78
N SER A 294 -8.65 -12.14 21.35
CA SER A 294 -8.28 -11.87 19.95
C SER A 294 -6.85 -12.27 19.59
N ARG A 295 -6.05 -12.78 20.54
CA ARG A 295 -4.63 -13.09 20.31
C ARG A 295 -4.43 -14.13 19.23
N TRP A 296 -5.19 -15.22 19.25
CA TRP A 296 -5.06 -16.30 18.28
C TRP A 296 -5.44 -15.90 16.86
N PRO A 297 -6.60 -15.25 16.61
CA PRO A 297 -6.94 -14.74 15.28
C PRO A 297 -5.91 -13.73 14.77
N ILE A 298 -5.45 -12.81 15.61
CA ILE A 298 -4.47 -11.80 15.23
C ILE A 298 -3.11 -12.44 14.94
N TRP A 299 -2.68 -13.42 15.76
CA TRP A 299 -1.47 -14.19 15.51
C TRP A 299 -1.53 -14.88 14.15
N GLY A 300 -2.64 -15.55 13.85
CA GLY A 300 -2.86 -16.18 12.54
C GLY A 300 -2.79 -15.18 11.38
N MET A 301 -3.48 -14.06 11.48
CA MET A 301 -3.46 -13.01 10.43
C MET A 301 -2.05 -12.42 10.24
N MET A 302 -1.36 -12.06 11.33
CA MET A 302 -0.01 -11.53 11.27
C MET A 302 0.95 -12.54 10.63
N THR A 303 0.88 -13.79 11.04
CA THR A 303 1.72 -14.87 10.51
C THR A 303 1.46 -15.09 9.02
N LEU A 304 0.20 -15.25 8.62
CA LEU A 304 -0.17 -15.48 7.22
C LEU A 304 0.24 -14.30 6.33
N PHE A 305 -0.09 -13.08 6.72
CA PHE A 305 0.24 -11.89 5.94
C PHE A 305 1.75 -11.69 5.78
N THR A 306 2.48 -11.75 6.90
CA THR A 306 3.93 -11.56 6.89
C THR A 306 4.64 -12.68 6.13
N SER A 307 4.26 -13.95 6.38
CA SER A 307 4.85 -15.09 5.66
C SER A 307 4.58 -15.03 4.17
N PHE A 308 3.36 -14.67 3.76
CA PHE A 308 3.01 -14.51 2.35
C PHE A 308 3.91 -13.48 1.67
N VAL A 309 4.05 -12.29 2.24
CA VAL A 309 4.90 -11.23 1.66
C VAL A 309 6.37 -11.66 1.64
N LEU A 310 6.88 -12.24 2.70
CA LEU A 310 8.28 -12.67 2.76
C LEU A 310 8.58 -13.80 1.77
N ILE A 311 7.72 -14.81 1.67
CA ILE A 311 7.92 -15.96 0.79
C ILE A 311 7.87 -15.55 -0.68
N PHE A 312 6.88 -14.75 -1.08
CA PHE A 312 6.67 -14.44 -2.49
C PHE A 312 7.38 -13.17 -2.98
N ASN A 313 7.88 -12.31 -2.09
CA ASN A 313 8.60 -11.11 -2.51
C ASN A 313 10.10 -11.17 -2.20
N PHE A 314 10.50 -11.64 -1.02
CA PHE A 314 11.90 -11.58 -0.60
C PHE A 314 12.67 -12.87 -0.83
N PHE A 315 12.13 -14.01 -0.40
CA PHE A 315 12.83 -15.29 -0.51
C PHE A 315 12.58 -16.01 -1.82
N ASN A 316 11.39 -15.91 -2.34
CA ASN A 316 10.90 -16.44 -3.62
C ASN A 316 11.36 -17.89 -3.95
N PRO A 317 11.29 -18.85 -3.00
CA PRO A 317 11.87 -20.18 -3.17
C PRO A 317 11.22 -20.95 -4.34
N TRP A 318 9.95 -20.73 -4.59
CA TRP A 318 9.21 -21.37 -5.68
C TRP A 318 9.64 -20.85 -7.05
N MET A 319 9.88 -19.56 -7.20
CA MET A 319 10.37 -18.99 -8.45
C MET A 319 11.77 -19.49 -8.77
N ILE A 320 12.66 -19.51 -7.77
CA ILE A 320 14.02 -20.05 -7.90
C ILE A 320 13.98 -21.52 -8.34
N PHE A 321 13.14 -22.34 -7.69
CA PHE A 321 12.96 -23.75 -8.05
C PHE A 321 12.49 -23.93 -9.50
N LEU A 322 11.47 -23.20 -9.94
CA LEU A 322 10.93 -23.31 -11.28
C LEU A 322 11.94 -22.84 -12.33
N THR A 323 12.63 -21.72 -12.10
CA THR A 323 13.68 -21.22 -13.00
C THR A 323 14.84 -22.21 -13.14
N ASN A 324 15.30 -22.79 -12.04
CA ASN A 324 16.34 -23.82 -12.06
C ASN A 324 15.89 -25.06 -12.84
N ARG A 325 14.65 -25.50 -12.63
CA ARG A 325 14.08 -26.64 -13.37
C ARG A 325 13.98 -26.37 -14.88
N MET A 326 13.58 -25.15 -15.28
CA MET A 326 13.57 -24.73 -16.68
C MET A 326 14.97 -24.70 -17.30
N SER A 327 15.95 -24.32 -16.50
CA SER A 327 17.39 -24.31 -16.89
C SER A 327 18.02 -25.72 -16.85
N ARG A 328 17.25 -26.78 -16.64
CA ARG A 328 17.70 -28.18 -16.52
C ARG A 328 18.69 -28.43 -15.39
N ILE A 329 18.66 -27.58 -14.36
CA ILE A 329 19.42 -27.78 -13.14
C ILE A 329 18.61 -28.75 -12.25
N ASP A 330 19.25 -29.83 -11.82
CA ASP A 330 18.61 -30.86 -10.99
C ASP A 330 18.31 -30.29 -9.59
N THR A 331 17.04 -30.00 -9.32
CA THR A 331 16.58 -29.42 -8.05
C THR A 331 15.43 -30.22 -7.48
N SER A 332 15.53 -30.57 -6.20
CA SER A 332 14.48 -31.31 -5.52
C SER A 332 13.33 -30.37 -5.08
N ILE A 333 12.09 -30.79 -5.26
CA ILE A 333 10.89 -30.08 -4.80
C ILE A 333 10.85 -29.92 -3.26
N SER A 334 11.64 -30.70 -2.53
CA SER A 334 11.76 -30.58 -1.07
C SER A 334 12.36 -29.25 -0.63
N GLN A 335 13.23 -28.63 -1.44
CA GLN A 335 13.88 -27.35 -1.11
C GLN A 335 12.88 -26.18 -0.97
N PRO A 336 12.00 -25.86 -1.97
CA PRO A 336 11.04 -24.76 -1.81
C PRO A 336 10.00 -25.04 -0.71
N ILE A 337 9.60 -26.30 -0.51
CA ILE A 337 8.69 -26.69 0.58
C ILE A 337 9.35 -26.43 1.93
N LEU A 338 10.57 -26.93 2.14
CA LEU A 338 11.31 -26.73 3.39
C LEU A 338 11.53 -25.25 3.69
N SER A 339 11.95 -24.47 2.68
CA SER A 339 12.13 -23.01 2.83
C SER A 339 10.84 -22.31 3.20
N THR A 340 9.72 -22.65 2.56
CA THR A 340 8.39 -22.09 2.87
C THR A 340 7.97 -22.40 4.30
N VAL A 341 8.11 -23.66 4.73
CA VAL A 341 7.77 -24.10 6.09
C VAL A 341 8.66 -23.40 7.11
N LEU A 342 9.97 -23.35 6.87
CA LEU A 342 10.93 -22.74 7.79
C LEU A 342 10.66 -21.24 7.97
N VAL A 343 10.44 -20.49 6.89
CA VAL A 343 10.10 -19.06 6.95
C VAL A 343 8.79 -18.87 7.72
N THR A 344 7.77 -19.70 7.44
CA THR A 344 6.47 -19.60 8.14
C THR A 344 6.63 -19.88 9.63
N LEU A 345 7.41 -20.89 10.03
CA LEU A 345 7.66 -21.21 11.43
C LEU A 345 8.42 -20.09 12.17
N ILE A 346 9.45 -19.53 11.53
CA ILE A 346 10.20 -18.39 12.10
C ILE A 346 9.26 -17.20 12.32
N VAL A 347 8.46 -16.84 11.31
CA VAL A 347 7.51 -15.74 11.41
C VAL A 347 6.46 -16.02 12.48
N ALA A 348 5.92 -17.24 12.54
CA ALA A 348 4.96 -17.65 13.56
C ALA A 348 5.54 -17.53 14.97
N GLY A 349 6.80 -17.94 15.13
CA GLY A 349 7.53 -17.81 16.40
C GLY A 349 7.72 -16.35 16.80
N ILE A 350 8.17 -15.48 15.89
CA ILE A 350 8.37 -14.04 16.16
C ILE A 350 7.03 -13.38 16.50
N CYS A 351 5.99 -13.60 15.70
CA CYS A 351 4.65 -13.07 15.97
C CYS A 351 4.09 -13.60 17.32
N GLY A 352 4.33 -14.88 17.62
CA GLY A 352 3.96 -15.48 18.89
C GLY A 352 4.68 -14.85 20.08
N LEU A 353 6.00 -14.65 19.98
CA LEU A 353 6.78 -13.98 21.01
C LEU A 353 6.27 -12.55 21.28
N ILE A 354 5.94 -11.79 20.24
CA ILE A 354 5.41 -10.42 20.41
C ILE A 354 4.05 -10.45 21.11
N LEU A 355 3.13 -11.32 20.69
CA LEU A 355 1.76 -11.39 21.20
C LEU A 355 1.66 -11.96 22.62
N PHE A 356 2.49 -12.95 22.93
CA PHE A 356 2.48 -13.67 24.20
C PHE A 356 3.65 -13.27 25.12
N PHE A 357 4.36 -12.18 24.79
CA PHE A 357 5.55 -11.72 25.53
C PHE A 357 5.34 -11.66 27.05
N GLY A 358 4.19 -11.13 27.51
CA GLY A 358 3.88 -11.03 28.93
C GLY A 358 3.67 -12.39 29.63
N GLU A 359 3.28 -13.42 28.90
CA GLU A 359 3.13 -14.78 29.45
C GLU A 359 4.47 -15.52 29.43
N VAL A 360 5.24 -15.35 28.38
CA VAL A 360 6.59 -15.92 28.24
C VAL A 360 7.50 -15.40 29.34
N THR A 361 7.50 -14.08 29.59
CA THR A 361 8.31 -13.46 30.66
C THR A 361 7.90 -13.96 32.05
N LYS A 362 6.60 -14.12 32.33
CA LYS A 362 6.11 -14.69 33.60
C LYS A 362 6.53 -16.15 33.77
N HIS A 363 6.46 -16.94 32.71
CA HIS A 363 6.91 -18.35 32.74
C HIS A 363 8.41 -18.47 32.97
N LEU A 364 9.22 -17.65 32.27
CA LEU A 364 10.67 -17.62 32.46
C LEU A 364 11.05 -17.20 33.90
N ALA A 365 10.42 -16.14 34.42
CA ALA A 365 10.66 -15.71 35.80
C ALA A 365 10.30 -16.80 36.81
N LYS A 366 9.19 -17.53 36.61
CA LYS A 366 8.80 -18.63 37.48
C LYS A 366 9.77 -19.82 37.41
N THR A 367 10.30 -20.10 36.23
CA THR A 367 11.28 -21.18 36.04
C THR A 367 12.63 -20.81 36.64
N LEU A 368 13.10 -19.57 36.47
CA LEU A 368 14.32 -19.07 37.08
C LEU A 368 14.25 -19.06 38.62
N ASN A 369 13.10 -18.68 39.18
CA ASN A 369 12.90 -18.72 40.64
C ASN A 369 12.90 -20.16 41.19
N LYS A 370 12.34 -21.14 40.45
CA LYS A 370 12.44 -22.54 40.82
C LYS A 370 13.89 -23.04 40.80
N PHE A 371 14.66 -22.68 39.78
CA PHE A 371 16.07 -23.08 39.64
C PHE A 371 16.93 -22.51 40.76
N ASN A 372 16.73 -21.22 41.11
CA ASN A 372 17.42 -20.58 42.22
C ASN A 372 17.03 -21.17 43.60
N HIS A 373 15.82 -21.70 43.76
CA HIS A 373 15.40 -22.39 44.98
C HIS A 373 15.97 -23.82 45.09
N GLN A 374 16.31 -24.46 43.98
CA GLN A 374 16.94 -25.81 43.95
C GLN A 374 18.47 -25.76 44.15
N MET A 375 19.09 -24.58 43.95
CA MET A 375 20.52 -24.39 44.14
C MET A 375 20.89 -23.80 45.52
N ARG A 376 19.89 -23.51 46.37
CA ARG A 376 20.06 -23.16 47.79
C ARG A 376 19.68 -24.37 48.67
#